data_52c57c2169473832763650f0d514395f
#
_entry.id   52c57c2169473832763650f0d514395f
#
_cell.length_a   1.000
_cell.length_b   1.000
_cell.length_c   1.000
_cell.angle_alpha   90.00
_cell.angle_beta   90.00
_cell.angle_gamma   90.00
#
_symmetry.space_group_name_H-M   'P 1'
#
loop_
_entity.id
_entity.type
_entity.pdbx_description
1 polymer ?
#
loop_
_entity_poly.entity_id
_entity_poly.type
_entity_poly.pdbx_seq_one_letter_code
_entity_poly.pdbx_strand_id
1 'polypeptide(L)'
;RLGLYEIKSELEDLATKHINAKEYFEIEALLKDSEEEREKFIEVFSEPIKQKLVERCYKFSLSGRVKSITSILGKIEKKGVKFEEIYDIFAIRIILDVPIESEKESCFAVYSIISSMYKQRLDRFRDWLTNPKSNGYEALHCTVMSSQGKWVEIQIRSQRMDDIAEKGLAAHYKYKEVKEGDL
;
A
#
# COMPACT_ATOMS: atom_id res chain seq x y z
N ARG A 1 -5.14 11.07 13.90
CA ARG A 1 -5.84 9.81 14.23
C ARG A 1 -7.17 9.65 13.48
N LEU A 2 -7.50 10.58 12.56
CA LEU A 2 -8.76 10.60 11.82
C LEU A 2 -8.74 9.75 10.53
N GLY A 3 -7.65 9.02 10.25
CA GLY A 3 -7.51 8.21 9.04
C GLY A 3 -7.26 9.02 7.76
N LEU A 4 -7.04 10.31 7.83
CA LEU A 4 -6.72 11.18 6.69
C LEU A 4 -5.26 10.98 6.27
N TYR A 5 -4.94 9.80 5.72
CA TYR A 5 -3.55 9.42 5.47
C TYR A 5 -2.86 10.32 4.44
N GLU A 6 -3.57 10.70 3.38
CA GLU A 6 -3.03 11.56 2.32
C GLU A 6 -2.64 12.93 2.88
N ILE A 7 -3.58 13.61 3.54
CA ILE A 7 -3.35 14.93 4.17
C ILE A 7 -2.26 14.85 5.24
N LYS A 8 -2.29 13.79 6.06
CA LYS A 8 -1.26 13.57 7.09
C LYS A 8 0.12 13.47 6.47
N SER A 9 0.29 12.64 5.44
CA SER A 9 1.58 12.42 4.78
C SER A 9 2.09 13.69 4.11
N GLU A 10 1.22 14.46 3.47
CA GLU A 10 1.58 15.74 2.87
C GLU A 10 2.02 16.77 3.92
N LEU A 11 1.29 16.89 5.03
CA LEU A 11 1.67 17.78 6.12
C LEU A 11 2.98 17.37 6.80
N GLU A 12 3.21 16.06 6.99
CA GLU A 12 4.47 15.55 7.54
C GLU A 12 5.64 15.84 6.59
N ASP A 13 5.48 15.66 5.29
CA ASP A 13 6.52 15.96 4.30
C ASP A 13 6.80 17.46 4.21
N LEU A 14 5.78 18.31 4.24
CA LEU A 14 5.95 19.76 4.30
C LEU A 14 6.68 20.20 5.59
N ALA A 15 6.31 19.64 6.73
CA ALA A 15 7.01 19.94 7.99
C ALA A 15 8.48 19.51 7.95
N THR A 16 8.76 18.29 7.45
CA THR A 16 10.12 17.78 7.30
C THR A 16 10.95 18.63 6.34
N LYS A 17 10.34 19.09 5.24
CA LYS A 17 10.98 20.00 4.27
C LYS A 17 11.43 21.31 4.90
N HIS A 18 10.71 21.81 5.92
CA HIS A 18 11.08 23.04 6.63
C HIS A 18 12.05 22.79 7.78
N ILE A 19 11.91 21.68 8.50
CA ILE A 19 12.70 21.39 9.71
C ILE A 19 14.04 20.75 9.34
N ASN A 20 14.04 19.78 8.41
CA ASN A 20 15.20 18.98 7.98
C ASN A 20 15.39 19.12 6.46
N ALA A 21 15.51 20.36 5.99
CA ALA A 21 15.52 20.68 4.56
C ALA A 21 16.61 19.94 3.79
N LYS A 22 17.81 19.82 4.35
CA LYS A 22 18.95 19.17 3.70
C LYS A 22 18.64 17.69 3.43
N GLU A 23 18.27 16.96 4.46
CA GLU A 23 17.94 15.53 4.39
C GLU A 23 16.72 15.28 3.51
N TYR A 24 15.74 16.17 3.56
CA TYR A 24 14.55 16.10 2.71
C TYR A 24 14.93 16.15 1.22
N PHE A 25 15.71 17.16 0.80
CA PHE A 25 16.10 17.32 -0.59
C PHE A 25 17.06 16.23 -1.07
N GLU A 26 17.91 15.69 -0.19
CA GLU A 26 18.76 14.54 -0.51
C GLU A 26 17.91 13.31 -0.86
N ILE A 27 16.88 13.00 -0.06
CA ILE A 27 15.98 11.87 -0.35
C ILE A 27 15.10 12.13 -1.58
N GLU A 28 14.61 13.36 -1.76
CA GLU A 28 13.84 13.76 -2.94
C GLU A 28 14.65 13.52 -4.23
N ALA A 29 15.91 13.91 -4.24
CA ALA A 29 16.83 13.69 -5.36
C ALA A 29 17.04 12.19 -5.63
N LEU A 30 17.33 11.39 -4.61
CA LEU A 30 17.51 9.94 -4.73
C LEU A 30 16.25 9.23 -5.24
N LEU A 31 15.06 9.65 -4.80
CA LEU A 31 13.80 9.14 -5.30
C LEU A 31 13.59 9.48 -6.78
N LYS A 32 13.96 10.69 -7.19
CA LYS A 32 13.85 11.13 -8.59
C LYS A 32 14.84 10.38 -9.47
N ASP A 33 16.09 10.25 -9.05
CA ASP A 33 17.13 9.56 -9.82
C ASP A 33 16.82 8.06 -10.01
N SER A 34 16.12 7.44 -9.06
CA SER A 34 15.71 6.02 -9.12
C SER A 34 14.30 5.80 -9.72
N GLU A 35 13.61 6.85 -10.19
CA GLU A 35 12.20 6.77 -10.59
C GLU A 35 11.98 5.81 -11.76
N GLU A 36 12.73 5.97 -12.83
CA GLU A 36 12.60 5.14 -14.04
C GLU A 36 12.87 3.66 -13.74
N GLU A 37 13.95 3.36 -13.01
CA GLU A 37 14.27 1.98 -12.61
C GLU A 37 13.15 1.38 -11.74
N ARG A 38 12.62 2.18 -10.81
CA ARG A 38 11.54 1.76 -9.91
C ARG A 38 10.24 1.51 -10.66
N GLU A 39 9.85 2.37 -11.58
CA GLU A 39 8.65 2.21 -12.42
C GLU A 39 8.75 0.95 -13.27
N LYS A 40 9.87 0.73 -13.93
CA LYS A 40 10.13 -0.47 -14.70
C LYS A 40 10.08 -1.74 -13.84
N PHE A 41 10.63 -1.68 -12.63
CA PHE A 41 10.55 -2.79 -11.69
C PHE A 41 9.10 -3.10 -11.30
N ILE A 42 8.32 -2.06 -10.97
CA ILE A 42 6.89 -2.18 -10.61
C ILE A 42 6.11 -2.80 -11.75
N GLU A 43 6.33 -2.35 -12.98
CA GLU A 43 5.67 -2.89 -14.17
C GLU A 43 5.96 -4.37 -14.36
N VAL A 44 7.23 -4.75 -14.40
CA VAL A 44 7.67 -6.15 -14.60
C VAL A 44 7.18 -7.06 -13.47
N PHE A 45 7.28 -6.60 -12.22
CA PHE A 45 6.83 -7.37 -11.06
C PHE A 45 5.31 -7.55 -11.04
N SER A 46 4.56 -6.55 -11.46
CA SER A 46 3.10 -6.53 -11.40
C SER A 46 2.45 -7.36 -12.50
N GLU A 47 3.11 -7.54 -13.64
CA GLU A 47 2.52 -8.19 -14.82
C GLU A 47 2.01 -9.61 -14.56
N PRO A 48 2.77 -10.54 -13.94
CA PRO A 48 2.26 -11.88 -13.63
C PRO A 48 1.05 -11.85 -12.67
N ILE A 49 1.04 -10.90 -11.73
CA ILE A 49 -0.09 -10.73 -10.79
C ILE A 49 -1.34 -10.27 -11.56
N LYS A 50 -1.20 -9.26 -12.43
CA LYS A 50 -2.31 -8.76 -13.26
C LYS A 50 -2.91 -9.88 -14.10
N GLN A 51 -2.07 -10.67 -14.75
CA GLN A 51 -2.52 -11.81 -15.58
C GLN A 51 -3.34 -12.80 -14.75
N LYS A 52 -2.88 -13.18 -13.56
CA LYS A 52 -3.60 -14.11 -12.67
C LYS A 52 -4.93 -13.53 -12.18
N LEU A 53 -5.00 -12.25 -11.90
CA LEU A 53 -6.25 -11.61 -11.46
C LEU A 53 -7.26 -11.50 -12.62
N VAL A 54 -6.79 -11.20 -13.83
CA VAL A 54 -7.62 -11.19 -15.04
C VAL A 54 -8.16 -12.60 -15.36
N GLU A 55 -7.31 -13.64 -15.30
CA GLU A 55 -7.73 -15.04 -15.48
C GLU A 55 -8.84 -15.46 -14.50
N ARG A 56 -8.87 -14.87 -13.32
CA ARG A 56 -9.88 -15.11 -12.28
C ARG A 56 -11.06 -14.14 -12.33
N CYS A 57 -11.15 -13.33 -13.40
CA CYS A 57 -12.23 -12.37 -13.64
C CYS A 57 -12.39 -11.30 -12.55
N TYR A 58 -11.31 -10.96 -11.81
CA TYR A 58 -11.34 -9.83 -10.88
C TYR A 58 -11.35 -8.50 -11.66
N LYS A 59 -12.16 -7.56 -11.17
CA LYS A 59 -12.03 -6.14 -11.49
C LYS A 59 -11.14 -5.49 -10.44
N PHE A 60 -10.07 -4.85 -10.87
CA PHE A 60 -9.07 -4.29 -9.95
C PHE A 60 -8.28 -3.15 -10.58
N SER A 61 -7.67 -2.33 -9.75
CA SER A 61 -6.53 -1.49 -10.11
C SER A 61 -5.28 -1.97 -9.36
N LEU A 62 -4.13 -1.86 -10.02
CA LEU A 62 -2.84 -2.21 -9.44
C LEU A 62 -1.85 -1.10 -9.73
N SER A 63 -1.23 -0.56 -8.69
CA SER A 63 -0.27 0.54 -8.80
C SER A 63 0.86 0.41 -7.77
N GLY A 64 2.02 0.99 -8.09
CA GLY A 64 3.06 1.24 -7.11
C GLY A 64 2.77 2.53 -6.35
N ARG A 65 2.98 2.51 -5.04
CA ARG A 65 2.90 3.69 -4.18
C ARG A 65 4.22 3.91 -3.48
N VAL A 66 4.87 5.02 -3.79
CA VAL A 66 6.09 5.45 -3.09
C VAL A 66 5.71 5.98 -1.70
N LYS A 67 6.51 5.64 -0.70
CA LYS A 67 6.32 6.15 0.66
C LYS A 67 6.74 7.61 0.77
N SER A 68 6.14 8.34 1.70
CA SER A 68 6.50 9.73 1.97
C SER A 68 7.97 9.87 2.37
N ILE A 69 8.59 10.98 2.02
CA ILE A 69 9.99 11.27 2.34
C ILE A 69 10.24 11.19 3.84
N THR A 70 9.31 11.74 4.64
CA THR A 70 9.36 11.65 6.11
C THR A 70 9.39 10.20 6.60
N SER A 71 8.61 9.30 5.99
CA SER A 71 8.60 7.88 6.34
C SER A 71 9.91 7.18 5.97
N ILE A 72 10.55 7.57 4.89
CA ILE A 72 11.85 7.05 4.45
C ILE A 72 12.95 7.54 5.40
N LEU A 73 13.00 8.84 5.70
CA LEU A 73 13.94 9.43 6.65
C LEU A 73 13.85 8.78 8.03
N GLY A 74 12.64 8.62 8.56
CA GLY A 74 12.42 7.95 9.85
C GLY A 74 12.91 6.50 9.89
N LYS A 75 13.00 5.83 8.74
CA LYS A 75 13.60 4.48 8.65
C LYS A 75 15.12 4.53 8.62
N ILE A 76 15.70 5.45 7.86
CA ILE A 76 17.15 5.69 7.81
C ILE A 76 17.67 5.96 9.23
N GLU A 77 17.04 6.89 9.93
CA GLU A 77 17.41 7.26 11.29
C GLU A 77 17.28 6.10 12.30
N LYS A 78 16.12 5.42 12.30
CA LYS A 78 15.86 4.33 13.26
C LYS A 78 16.71 3.09 13.04
N LYS A 79 17.07 2.78 11.79
CA LYS A 79 17.79 1.55 11.44
C LYS A 79 19.28 1.79 11.19
N GLY A 80 19.71 3.04 11.03
CA GLY A 80 21.08 3.38 10.67
C GLY A 80 21.51 2.81 9.30
N VAL A 81 20.56 2.68 8.37
CA VAL A 81 20.78 2.11 7.03
C VAL A 81 20.82 3.20 5.97
N LYS A 82 21.47 2.93 4.84
CA LYS A 82 21.46 3.84 3.70
C LYS A 82 20.14 3.72 2.92
N PHE A 83 19.88 4.71 2.07
CA PHE A 83 18.69 4.74 1.21
C PHE A 83 18.56 3.47 0.35
N GLU A 84 19.65 3.01 -0.28
CA GLU A 84 19.71 1.84 -1.14
C GLU A 84 19.41 0.52 -0.40
N GLU A 85 19.58 0.50 0.92
CA GLU A 85 19.33 -0.66 1.77
C GLU A 85 17.85 -0.75 2.22
N ILE A 86 17.04 0.29 1.91
CA ILE A 86 15.62 0.29 2.23
C ILE A 86 14.86 -0.44 1.12
N TYR A 87 14.49 -1.68 1.36
CA TYR A 87 13.75 -2.50 0.40
C TYR A 87 12.27 -2.10 0.24
N ASP A 88 11.68 -1.37 1.18
CA ASP A 88 10.26 -1.00 1.19
C ASP A 88 10.03 0.51 0.96
N ILE A 89 10.78 1.10 0.03
CA ILE A 89 10.59 2.49 -0.44
C ILE A 89 9.22 2.67 -1.08
N PHE A 90 8.72 1.62 -1.74
CA PHE A 90 7.38 1.59 -2.32
C PHE A 90 6.64 0.32 -1.91
N ALA A 91 5.33 0.31 -2.09
CA ALA A 91 4.46 -0.84 -1.97
C ALA A 91 3.65 -1.01 -3.27
N ILE A 92 3.29 -2.24 -3.60
CA ILE A 92 2.28 -2.51 -4.62
C ILE A 92 0.91 -2.48 -3.94
N ARG A 93 0.00 -1.71 -4.50
CA ARG A 93 -1.37 -1.64 -4.03
C ARG A 93 -2.30 -2.31 -5.04
N ILE A 94 -3.10 -3.24 -4.56
CA ILE A 94 -4.16 -3.91 -5.32
C ILE A 94 -5.49 -3.48 -4.72
N ILE A 95 -6.31 -2.81 -5.52
CA ILE A 95 -7.65 -2.35 -5.11
C ILE A 95 -8.66 -3.13 -5.91
N LEU A 96 -9.54 -3.86 -5.22
CA LEU A 96 -10.58 -4.70 -5.82
C LEU A 96 -11.88 -3.92 -5.93
N ASP A 97 -12.49 -3.95 -7.12
CA ASP A 97 -13.84 -3.47 -7.36
C ASP A 97 -14.81 -4.64 -7.19
N VAL A 98 -15.26 -4.83 -5.96
CA VAL A 98 -16.13 -5.95 -5.54
C VAL A 98 -17.23 -5.45 -4.60
N PRO A 99 -18.38 -6.13 -4.54
CA PRO A 99 -19.46 -5.83 -3.60
C PRO A 99 -18.98 -5.91 -2.13
N ILE A 100 -19.57 -5.09 -1.26
CA ILE A 100 -19.21 -4.98 0.16
C ILE A 100 -19.29 -6.34 0.87
N GLU A 101 -20.28 -7.16 0.52
CA GLU A 101 -20.54 -8.48 1.11
C GLU A 101 -19.40 -9.46 0.83
N SER A 102 -18.69 -9.30 -0.28
CA SER A 102 -17.61 -10.20 -0.72
C SER A 102 -16.20 -9.62 -0.56
N GLU A 103 -16.05 -8.40 -0.03
CA GLU A 103 -14.76 -7.71 0.07
C GLU A 103 -13.71 -8.53 0.80
N LYS A 104 -14.05 -9.03 1.98
CA LYS A 104 -13.12 -9.78 2.83
C LYS A 104 -12.69 -11.08 2.14
N GLU A 105 -13.65 -11.84 1.64
CA GLU A 105 -13.39 -13.10 0.93
C GLU A 105 -12.52 -12.87 -0.31
N SER A 106 -12.85 -11.86 -1.11
CA SER A 106 -12.10 -11.51 -2.32
C SER A 106 -10.66 -11.10 -2.02
N CYS A 107 -10.43 -10.31 -0.97
CA CYS A 107 -9.07 -9.94 -0.56
C CYS A 107 -8.25 -11.15 -0.12
N PHE A 108 -8.83 -12.10 0.65
CA PHE A 108 -8.15 -13.33 1.02
C PHE A 108 -7.90 -14.25 -0.17
N ALA A 109 -8.84 -14.33 -1.14
CA ALA A 109 -8.64 -15.09 -2.37
C ALA A 109 -7.49 -14.53 -3.20
N VAL A 110 -7.38 -13.21 -3.36
CA VAL A 110 -6.24 -12.55 -4.02
C VAL A 110 -4.94 -12.79 -3.25
N TYR A 111 -4.96 -12.73 -1.92
CA TYR A 111 -3.80 -13.08 -1.11
C TYR A 111 -3.36 -14.54 -1.33
N SER A 112 -4.30 -15.48 -1.42
CA SER A 112 -4.02 -16.88 -1.74
C SER A 112 -3.35 -17.05 -3.10
N ILE A 113 -3.78 -16.31 -4.13
CA ILE A 113 -3.14 -16.29 -5.45
C ILE A 113 -1.69 -15.82 -5.32
N ILE A 114 -1.44 -14.68 -4.67
CA ILE A 114 -0.10 -14.12 -4.48
C ILE A 114 0.79 -15.07 -3.69
N SER A 115 0.25 -15.71 -2.65
CA SER A 115 0.99 -16.65 -1.81
C SER A 115 1.40 -17.93 -2.54
N SER A 116 0.67 -18.32 -3.56
CA SER A 116 1.03 -19.45 -4.43
C SER A 116 2.09 -19.10 -5.47
N MET A 117 2.27 -17.81 -5.79
CA MET A 117 3.23 -17.35 -6.81
C MET A 117 4.61 -17.01 -6.23
N TYR A 118 4.67 -16.57 -4.98
CA TYR A 118 5.87 -15.97 -4.40
C TYR A 118 6.18 -16.50 -3.00
N LYS A 119 7.49 -16.59 -2.69
CA LYS A 119 7.95 -16.83 -1.31
C LYS A 119 7.63 -15.63 -0.44
N GLN A 120 7.07 -15.87 0.75
CA GLN A 120 6.63 -14.83 1.66
C GLN A 120 7.50 -14.68 2.91
N ARG A 121 7.44 -13.47 3.49
CA ARG A 121 7.88 -13.17 4.85
C ARG A 121 6.68 -13.14 5.79
N LEU A 122 6.41 -14.25 6.45
CA LEU A 122 5.26 -14.40 7.34
C LEU A 122 5.31 -13.47 8.56
N ASP A 123 6.51 -13.14 9.06
CA ASP A 123 6.71 -12.16 10.14
C ASP A 123 6.20 -10.75 9.80
N ARG A 124 6.01 -10.46 8.49
CA ARG A 124 5.50 -9.20 7.98
C ARG A 124 4.07 -9.24 7.48
N PHE A 125 3.41 -10.38 7.55
CA PHE A 125 1.99 -10.47 7.23
C PHE A 125 1.16 -9.67 8.25
N ARG A 126 0.19 -8.90 7.76
CA ARG A 126 -0.75 -8.13 8.60
C ARG A 126 -2.15 -8.30 8.07
N ASP A 127 -3.02 -8.82 8.91
CA ASP A 127 -4.45 -8.98 8.66
C ASP A 127 -5.23 -7.88 9.39
N TRP A 128 -5.42 -6.77 8.70
CA TRP A 128 -6.28 -5.69 9.16
C TRP A 128 -7.73 -5.82 8.65
N LEU A 129 -8.08 -6.94 7.99
CA LEU A 129 -9.47 -7.25 7.62
C LEU A 129 -10.21 -7.96 8.75
N THR A 130 -9.53 -8.88 9.43
CA THR A 130 -10.11 -9.59 10.58
C THR A 130 -10.09 -8.70 11.82
N ASN A 131 -9.03 -7.92 12.00
CA ASN A 131 -8.86 -6.99 13.11
C ASN A 131 -8.52 -5.59 12.60
N PRO A 132 -9.52 -4.79 12.15
CA PRO A 132 -9.29 -3.43 11.67
C PRO A 132 -8.58 -2.56 12.71
N LYS A 133 -7.79 -1.61 12.24
CA LYS A 133 -7.17 -0.62 13.14
C LYS A 133 -8.24 0.30 13.76
N SER A 134 -7.93 0.87 14.91
CA SER A 134 -8.83 1.78 15.64
C SER A 134 -9.28 3.01 14.82
N ASN A 135 -8.57 3.36 13.75
CA ASN A 135 -8.92 4.43 12.83
C ASN A 135 -9.75 3.96 11.62
N GLY A 136 -10.25 2.71 11.63
CA GLY A 136 -11.04 2.13 10.54
C GLY A 136 -10.24 1.64 9.34
N TYR A 137 -8.90 1.59 9.42
CA TYR A 137 -8.07 1.07 8.34
C TYR A 137 -8.23 -0.43 8.20
N GLU A 138 -8.56 -0.88 6.99
CA GLU A 138 -8.73 -2.28 6.59
C GLU A 138 -7.85 -2.60 5.38
N ALA A 139 -7.06 -3.65 5.43
CA ALA A 139 -6.28 -4.20 4.31
C ALA A 139 -5.59 -5.51 4.71
N LEU A 140 -5.18 -6.32 3.74
CA LEU A 140 -4.14 -7.33 3.93
C LEU A 140 -2.80 -6.77 3.47
N HIS A 141 -1.75 -6.96 4.27
CA HIS A 141 -0.38 -6.66 3.87
C HIS A 141 0.42 -7.95 3.86
N CYS A 142 1.09 -8.23 2.76
CA CYS A 142 2.07 -9.30 2.68
C CYS A 142 3.38 -8.77 2.09
N THR A 143 4.48 -9.43 2.40
CA THR A 143 5.80 -9.11 1.85
C THR A 143 6.32 -10.34 1.14
N VAL A 144 6.61 -10.22 -0.14
CA VAL A 144 7.01 -11.33 -1.01
C VAL A 144 8.35 -11.08 -1.69
N MET A 145 9.01 -12.17 -2.09
CA MET A 145 10.28 -12.12 -2.80
C MET A 145 10.04 -12.04 -4.30
N SER A 146 10.56 -11.00 -4.94
CA SER A 146 10.56 -10.87 -6.39
C SER A 146 11.59 -11.80 -7.04
N SER A 147 11.48 -12.01 -8.36
CA SER A 147 12.46 -12.75 -9.15
C SER A 147 13.87 -12.13 -9.14
N GLN A 148 13.96 -10.84 -8.83
CA GLN A 148 15.23 -10.11 -8.70
C GLN A 148 15.82 -10.17 -7.28
N GLY A 149 15.26 -10.99 -6.37
CA GLY A 149 15.74 -11.12 -4.99
C GLY A 149 15.40 -9.92 -4.08
N LYS A 150 14.50 -9.02 -4.50
CA LYS A 150 14.05 -7.89 -3.70
C LYS A 150 12.74 -8.23 -2.99
N TRP A 151 12.63 -7.86 -1.71
CA TRP A 151 11.37 -7.95 -0.97
C TRP A 151 10.42 -6.83 -1.38
N VAL A 152 9.16 -7.17 -1.65
CA VAL A 152 8.12 -6.24 -2.08
C VAL A 152 6.92 -6.35 -1.15
N GLU A 153 6.49 -5.22 -0.59
CA GLU A 153 5.24 -5.13 0.16
C GLU A 153 4.06 -5.03 -0.80
N ILE A 154 3.05 -5.87 -0.60
CA ILE A 154 1.78 -5.84 -1.34
C ILE A 154 0.66 -5.55 -0.35
N GLN A 155 -0.17 -4.55 -0.67
CA GLN A 155 -1.36 -4.16 0.06
C GLN A 155 -2.59 -4.52 -0.76
N ILE A 156 -3.49 -5.31 -0.20
CA ILE A 156 -4.71 -5.78 -0.85
C ILE A 156 -5.89 -5.23 -0.07
N ARG A 157 -6.80 -4.54 -0.75
CA ARG A 157 -8.01 -3.96 -0.18
C ARG A 157 -9.08 -3.71 -1.25
N SER A 158 -10.32 -3.50 -0.85
CA SER A 158 -11.39 -3.08 -1.75
C SER A 158 -11.36 -1.57 -2.00
N GLN A 159 -12.16 -1.10 -2.97
CA GLN A 159 -12.31 0.32 -3.24
C GLN A 159 -12.85 1.08 -2.03
N ARG A 160 -13.84 0.53 -1.30
CA ARG A 160 -14.35 1.13 -0.07
C ARG A 160 -13.26 1.27 1.00
N MET A 161 -12.47 0.22 1.20
CA MET A 161 -11.36 0.24 2.16
C MET A 161 -10.29 1.26 1.78
N ASP A 162 -10.03 1.42 0.47
CA ASP A 162 -9.11 2.42 -0.05
C ASP A 162 -9.62 3.85 0.22
N ASP A 163 -10.89 4.10 -0.08
CA ASP A 163 -11.52 5.40 0.19
C ASP A 163 -11.46 5.77 1.67
N ILE A 164 -11.72 4.81 2.57
CA ILE A 164 -11.63 5.03 4.03
C ILE A 164 -10.18 5.30 4.45
N ALA A 165 -9.21 4.57 3.89
CA ALA A 165 -7.81 4.76 4.23
C ALA A 165 -7.28 6.13 3.79
N GLU A 166 -7.66 6.62 2.61
CA GLU A 166 -7.16 7.87 2.04
C GLU A 166 -7.96 9.10 2.55
N LYS A 167 -9.30 8.98 2.64
CA LYS A 167 -10.22 10.09 2.96
C LYS A 167 -10.70 10.08 4.42
N GLY A 168 -10.36 9.05 5.19
CA GLY A 168 -10.67 8.93 6.61
C GLY A 168 -12.12 8.56 6.92
N LEU A 169 -12.50 8.73 8.20
CA LEU A 169 -13.82 8.35 8.71
C LEU A 169 -14.99 9.03 8.00
N ALA A 170 -14.79 10.20 7.39
CA ALA A 170 -15.83 10.88 6.60
C ALA A 170 -16.29 10.01 5.41
N ALA A 171 -15.40 9.24 4.80
CA ALA A 171 -15.76 8.29 3.75
C ALA A 171 -16.59 7.11 4.29
N HIS A 172 -16.39 6.73 5.56
CA HIS A 172 -17.13 5.65 6.19
C HIS A 172 -18.65 5.95 6.29
N TYR A 173 -19.02 7.20 6.52
CA TYR A 173 -20.44 7.60 6.60
C TYR A 173 -21.14 7.43 5.25
N LYS A 174 -20.47 7.72 4.13
CA LYS A 174 -21.03 7.55 2.78
C LYS A 174 -21.46 6.10 2.51
N TYR A 175 -20.72 5.13 3.04
CA TYR A 175 -21.04 3.70 2.85
C TYR A 175 -22.06 3.16 3.87
N LYS A 176 -22.25 3.84 5.01
CA LYS A 176 -23.35 3.51 5.96
C LYS A 176 -24.71 3.93 5.44
N GLU A 177 -24.81 5.13 4.86
CA GLU A 177 -26.07 5.64 4.31
C GLU A 177 -26.60 4.77 3.17
N VAL A 178 -25.72 4.17 2.36
CA VAL A 178 -26.11 3.23 1.29
C VAL A 178 -26.73 1.95 1.87
N LYS A 179 -26.27 1.47 3.03
CA LYS A 179 -26.85 0.28 3.68
C LYS A 179 -28.20 0.54 4.38
N GLU A 180 -28.46 1.76 4.82
CA GLU A 180 -29.69 2.13 5.49
C GLU A 180 -30.79 2.61 4.52
N GLY A 181 -30.45 2.89 3.27
CA GLY A 181 -31.39 3.33 2.21
C GLY A 181 -32.02 2.19 1.41
N ASP A 182 -31.62 0.94 1.60
CA ASP A 182 -32.14 -0.24 0.91
C ASP A 182 -33.06 -1.14 1.79
N LEU A 183 -33.68 -0.54 2.83
CA LEU A 183 -34.71 -1.19 3.67
C LEU A 183 -36.10 -0.62 3.41
#